data_037b7aa18cd625591665687a5a4c1cfe
#
_entry.id   037b7aa18cd625591665687a5a4c1cfe
#
_cell.length_a   1.000
_cell.length_b   1.000
_cell.length_c   1.000
_cell.angle_alpha   90.00
_cell.angle_beta   90.00
_cell.angle_gamma   90.00
#
_symmetry.space_group_name_H-M   'P 1'
#
loop_
_entity.id
_entity.type
_entity.pdbx_description
1 polymer ?
#
loop_
_entity_poly.entity_id
_entity_poly.type
_entity_poly.pdbx_seq_one_letter_code
_entity_poly.pdbx_strand_id
1 'polypeptide(L)'
;MSKKLLVPVAVILACAVILAAAGAGLAGTAAANAEKELGEMISYLLPGGGEFEEIEYKGTDSKITNVYKGEGGYVLAMTANGYVDEIKLLVAVDNEGVVKGYTVRDIHDTYGLGLGVQDDLFFLVGLMNSKGDLAVNSNIDAVTGATISSSAVVACVNAASKYVQESGAAGGPLTGTANGFGGPITVSVTMDGDKITAVEIVSNSETPEIAGTALEQIPAAIVAANSPDVDIVSGATYTSNGII
;
A
#
# COMPACT_ATOMS: atom_id res chain seq x y z
N MET A 1 17.82 -44.90 41.35
CA MET A 1 18.86 -44.18 40.56
C MET A 1 20.02 -43.83 41.45
N SER A 2 21.25 -44.20 41.08
CA SER A 2 22.41 -43.95 41.93
C SER A 2 22.71 -42.44 41.98
N LYS A 3 23.12 -41.92 43.15
CA LYS A 3 23.51 -40.50 43.35
C LYS A 3 24.51 -39.99 42.29
N LYS A 4 25.28 -40.90 41.68
CA LYS A 4 26.28 -40.60 40.65
C LYS A 4 25.64 -40.19 39.29
N LEU A 5 24.38 -40.55 39.06
CA LEU A 5 23.66 -40.18 37.81
C LEU A 5 22.75 -38.95 38.00
N LEU A 6 22.38 -38.66 39.26
CA LEU A 6 21.45 -37.57 39.57
C LEU A 6 22.07 -36.17 39.39
N VAL A 7 23.35 -36.01 39.73
CA VAL A 7 24.06 -34.74 39.64
C VAL A 7 24.22 -34.29 38.15
N PRO A 8 24.77 -35.12 37.25
CA PRO A 8 24.90 -34.70 35.86
C PRO A 8 23.56 -34.43 35.16
N VAL A 9 22.52 -35.20 35.50
CA VAL A 9 21.15 -34.97 34.95
C VAL A 9 20.60 -33.64 35.46
N ALA A 10 20.76 -33.32 36.73
CA ALA A 10 20.32 -32.01 37.27
C ALA A 10 21.08 -30.84 36.67
N VAL A 11 22.37 -30.96 36.39
CA VAL A 11 23.16 -29.91 35.71
C VAL A 11 22.70 -29.72 34.27
N ILE A 12 22.44 -30.78 33.51
CA ILE A 12 21.95 -30.70 32.13
C ILE A 12 20.58 -30.02 32.10
N LEU A 13 19.66 -30.36 33.00
CA LEU A 13 18.36 -29.72 33.10
C LEU A 13 18.49 -28.25 33.50
N ALA A 14 19.35 -27.88 34.42
CA ALA A 14 19.58 -26.50 34.79
C ALA A 14 20.14 -25.67 33.60
N CYS A 15 21.12 -26.21 32.86
CA CYS A 15 21.65 -25.59 31.66
C CYS A 15 20.57 -25.42 30.55
N ALA A 16 19.72 -26.42 30.37
CA ALA A 16 18.63 -26.34 29.38
C ALA A 16 17.60 -25.23 29.74
N VAL A 17 17.26 -25.09 31.03
CA VAL A 17 16.37 -24.03 31.51
C VAL A 17 17.01 -22.65 31.34
N ILE A 18 18.31 -22.51 31.66
CA ILE A 18 19.04 -21.23 31.47
C ILE A 18 19.11 -20.85 29.99
N LEU A 19 19.40 -21.81 29.09
CA LEU A 19 19.45 -21.60 27.67
C LEU A 19 18.07 -21.23 27.12
N ALA A 20 16.99 -21.87 27.57
CA ALA A 20 15.62 -21.53 27.15
C ALA A 20 15.21 -20.12 27.62
N ALA A 21 15.54 -19.76 28.87
CA ALA A 21 15.26 -18.43 29.41
C ALA A 21 16.08 -17.33 28.69
N ALA A 22 17.37 -17.61 28.43
CA ALA A 22 18.22 -16.69 27.66
C ALA A 22 17.72 -16.55 26.21
N GLY A 23 17.30 -17.65 25.58
CA GLY A 23 16.73 -17.65 24.24
C GLY A 23 15.45 -16.81 24.16
N ALA A 24 14.54 -16.95 25.13
CA ALA A 24 13.31 -16.16 25.19
C ALA A 24 13.59 -14.66 25.42
N GLY A 25 14.55 -14.32 26.27
CA GLY A 25 14.97 -12.94 26.52
C GLY A 25 15.61 -12.29 25.27
N LEU A 26 16.47 -13.03 24.58
CA LEU A 26 17.12 -12.57 23.34
C LEU A 26 16.12 -12.41 22.20
N ALA A 27 15.14 -13.31 22.08
CA ALA A 27 14.09 -13.20 21.06
C ALA A 27 13.23 -11.95 21.26
N GLY A 28 12.88 -11.61 22.51
CA GLY A 28 12.13 -10.39 22.83
C GLY A 28 12.91 -9.11 22.50
N THR A 29 14.19 -9.06 22.82
CA THR A 29 15.04 -7.89 22.50
C THR A 29 15.31 -7.79 20.99
N ALA A 30 15.48 -8.92 20.30
CA ALA A 30 15.65 -8.93 18.84
C ALA A 30 14.40 -8.44 18.11
N ALA A 31 13.21 -8.87 18.56
CA ALA A 31 11.95 -8.40 17.99
C ALA A 31 11.75 -6.88 18.19
N ALA A 32 11.99 -6.38 19.41
CA ALA A 32 11.89 -4.95 19.71
C ALA A 32 12.88 -4.11 18.90
N ASN A 33 14.11 -4.61 18.71
CA ASN A 33 15.09 -3.92 17.89
C ASN A 33 14.68 -3.91 16.42
N ALA A 34 14.17 -5.03 15.88
CA ALA A 34 13.71 -5.12 14.50
C ALA A 34 12.51 -4.19 14.22
N GLU A 35 11.59 -4.07 15.17
CA GLU A 35 10.46 -3.14 15.09
C GLU A 35 10.92 -1.68 15.09
N LYS A 36 11.87 -1.35 15.97
CA LYS A 36 12.48 0.00 16.00
C LYS A 36 13.21 0.34 14.70
N GLU A 37 14.02 -0.59 14.20
CA GLU A 37 14.77 -0.45 12.94
C GLU A 37 13.80 -0.27 11.74
N LEU A 38 12.69 -1.01 11.74
CA LEU A 38 11.64 -0.87 10.75
C LEU A 38 10.99 0.53 10.82
N GLY A 39 10.65 1.02 12.01
CA GLY A 39 10.08 2.35 12.21
C GLY A 39 11.02 3.46 11.74
N GLU A 40 12.33 3.33 12.01
CA GLU A 40 13.35 4.27 11.53
C GLU A 40 13.45 4.26 9.99
N MET A 41 13.45 3.08 9.35
CA MET A 41 13.44 2.96 7.88
C MET A 41 12.20 3.57 7.25
N ILE A 42 11.03 3.32 7.81
CA ILE A 42 9.75 3.87 7.34
C ILE A 42 9.79 5.41 7.39
N SER A 43 10.23 5.98 8.51
CA SER A 43 10.34 7.44 8.69
C SER A 43 11.38 8.07 7.76
N TYR A 44 12.44 7.35 7.43
CA TYR A 44 13.45 7.80 6.48
C TYR A 44 12.94 7.80 5.03
N LEU A 45 12.14 6.79 4.66
CA LEU A 45 11.61 6.64 3.29
C LEU A 45 10.55 7.68 2.95
N LEU A 46 9.77 8.12 3.93
CA LEU A 46 8.73 9.15 3.75
C LEU A 46 8.89 10.25 4.80
N PRO A 47 9.88 11.14 4.63
CA PRO A 47 10.10 12.27 5.54
C PRO A 47 8.86 13.17 5.58
N GLY A 48 8.37 13.47 6.77
CA GLY A 48 7.15 14.25 6.95
C GLY A 48 5.85 13.43 6.92
N GLY A 49 5.94 12.10 6.86
CA GLY A 49 4.79 11.20 6.94
C GLY A 49 4.13 11.12 8.32
N GLY A 50 4.69 11.76 9.33
CA GLY A 50 4.16 11.72 10.71
C GLY A 50 4.46 10.39 11.42
N GLU A 51 3.61 10.02 12.36
CA GLU A 51 3.62 8.70 12.98
C GLU A 51 2.95 7.69 12.03
N PHE A 52 3.53 6.50 11.92
CA PHE A 52 3.02 5.43 11.06
C PHE A 52 2.33 4.36 11.90
N GLU A 53 1.13 4.00 11.48
CA GLU A 53 0.33 2.92 12.07
C GLU A 53 0.25 1.75 11.06
N GLU A 54 0.45 0.53 11.55
CA GLU A 54 0.21 -0.66 10.72
C GLU A 54 -1.29 -0.88 10.57
N ILE A 55 -1.76 -0.94 9.33
CA ILE A 55 -3.16 -1.18 8.99
C ILE A 55 -3.33 -2.55 8.34
N GLU A 56 -4.51 -3.17 8.52
CA GLU A 56 -4.82 -4.47 7.92
C GLU A 56 -4.88 -4.35 6.40
N TYR A 57 -4.07 -5.15 5.71
CA TYR A 57 -4.16 -5.26 4.25
C TYR A 57 -5.37 -6.08 3.83
N LYS A 58 -6.32 -5.47 3.13
CA LYS A 58 -7.55 -6.11 2.63
C LYS A 58 -7.54 -6.38 1.12
N GLY A 59 -6.41 -6.18 0.46
CA GLY A 59 -6.25 -6.43 -0.98
C GLY A 59 -5.97 -7.89 -1.32
N THR A 60 -5.86 -8.18 -2.61
CA THR A 60 -5.60 -9.53 -3.17
C THR A 60 -4.22 -9.70 -3.77
N ASP A 61 -3.40 -8.65 -3.86
CA ASP A 61 -2.05 -8.75 -4.40
C ASP A 61 -1.10 -9.38 -3.38
N SER A 62 -0.64 -10.60 -3.70
CA SER A 62 0.23 -11.38 -2.82
C SER A 62 1.61 -10.76 -2.58
N LYS A 63 1.99 -9.73 -3.33
CA LYS A 63 3.25 -9.02 -3.12
C LYS A 63 3.23 -8.11 -1.89
N ILE A 64 2.07 -7.63 -1.48
CA ILE A 64 1.90 -6.75 -0.32
C ILE A 64 1.77 -7.61 0.94
N THR A 65 2.71 -7.45 1.88
CA THR A 65 2.72 -8.20 3.14
C THR A 65 2.19 -7.38 4.31
N ASN A 66 2.57 -6.11 4.42
CA ASN A 66 2.12 -5.20 5.47
C ASN A 66 1.95 -3.79 4.88
N VAL A 67 1.08 -3.01 5.47
CA VAL A 67 0.83 -1.62 5.08
C VAL A 67 0.95 -0.73 6.31
N TYR A 68 1.76 0.31 6.21
CA TYR A 68 1.95 1.33 7.24
C TYR A 68 1.42 2.65 6.71
N LYS A 69 0.42 3.21 7.38
CA LYS A 69 -0.21 4.49 7.02
C LYS A 69 0.32 5.59 7.93
N GLY A 70 0.75 6.70 7.33
CA GLY A 70 1.09 7.96 7.97
C GLY A 70 0.28 9.12 7.40
N GLU A 71 0.43 10.31 7.96
CA GLU A 71 -0.26 11.51 7.47
C GLU A 71 0.13 11.88 6.03
N GLY A 72 1.41 11.71 5.68
CA GLY A 72 1.96 12.07 4.36
C GLY A 72 1.85 10.97 3.31
N GLY A 73 1.35 9.78 3.64
CA GLY A 73 1.24 8.65 2.70
C GLY A 73 1.40 7.29 3.35
N TYR A 74 1.86 6.34 2.57
CA TYR A 74 1.95 4.92 2.92
C TYR A 74 3.35 4.39 2.71
N VAL A 75 3.75 3.46 3.57
CA VAL A 75 4.90 2.60 3.32
C VAL A 75 4.43 1.16 3.30
N LEU A 76 4.65 0.45 2.22
CA LEU A 76 4.22 -0.92 2.03
C LEU A 76 5.43 -1.85 2.12
N ALA A 77 5.33 -2.86 2.98
CA ALA A 77 6.26 -3.98 2.98
C ALA A 77 5.83 -4.96 1.89
N MET A 78 6.79 -5.32 1.05
CA MET A 78 6.51 -6.05 -0.17
C MET A 78 7.50 -7.19 -0.38
N THR A 79 7.05 -8.23 -1.07
CA THR A 79 7.85 -9.37 -1.46
C THR A 79 7.60 -9.73 -2.92
N ALA A 80 8.66 -9.96 -3.69
CA ALA A 80 8.57 -10.48 -5.05
C ALA A 80 9.73 -11.43 -5.34
N ASN A 81 9.54 -12.34 -6.31
CA ASN A 81 10.58 -13.27 -6.70
C ASN A 81 11.64 -12.55 -7.54
N GLY A 82 12.87 -12.52 -7.04
CA GLY A 82 14.06 -12.12 -7.77
C GLY A 82 14.54 -13.22 -8.71
N TYR A 83 15.82 -13.15 -9.09
CA TYR A 83 16.43 -14.17 -9.95
C TYR A 83 16.75 -15.47 -9.17
N VAL A 84 17.29 -15.38 -7.97
CA VAL A 84 17.69 -16.53 -7.14
C VAL A 84 16.64 -16.80 -6.04
N ASP A 85 16.19 -15.75 -5.34
CA ASP A 85 15.33 -15.86 -4.17
C ASP A 85 14.36 -14.68 -4.10
N GLU A 86 13.53 -14.64 -3.06
CA GLU A 86 12.62 -13.53 -2.79
C GLU A 86 13.39 -12.24 -2.46
N ILE A 87 12.91 -11.14 -3.00
CA ILE A 87 13.33 -9.79 -2.65
C ILE A 87 12.28 -9.20 -1.71
N LYS A 88 12.70 -8.79 -0.50
CA LYS A 88 11.85 -8.08 0.45
C LYS A 88 12.23 -6.61 0.46
N LEU A 89 11.26 -5.74 0.26
CA LEU A 89 11.48 -4.31 0.15
C LEU A 89 10.37 -3.51 0.84
N LEU A 90 10.68 -2.25 1.14
CA LEU A 90 9.70 -1.25 1.52
C LEU A 90 9.55 -0.27 0.37
N VAL A 91 8.31 0.08 0.03
CA VAL A 91 7.99 1.09 -0.97
C VAL A 91 7.19 2.19 -0.30
N ALA A 92 7.69 3.42 -0.41
CA ALA A 92 7.01 4.62 0.09
C ALA A 92 6.23 5.30 -1.03
N VAL A 93 4.97 5.60 -0.76
CA VAL A 93 4.03 6.20 -1.71
C VAL A 93 3.28 7.31 -0.98
N ASP A 94 3.11 8.48 -1.60
CA ASP A 94 2.28 9.55 -1.01
C ASP A 94 0.78 9.22 -1.10
N ASN A 95 -0.05 10.11 -0.56
CA ASN A 95 -1.51 9.95 -0.58
C ASN A 95 -2.12 9.97 -1.99
N GLU A 96 -1.38 10.42 -2.99
CA GLU A 96 -1.80 10.44 -4.41
C GLU A 96 -1.33 9.22 -5.21
N GLY A 97 -0.69 8.26 -4.56
CA GLY A 97 -0.12 7.10 -5.21
C GLY A 97 1.20 7.37 -5.93
N VAL A 98 1.87 8.50 -5.67
CA VAL A 98 3.18 8.82 -6.25
C VAL A 98 4.28 8.18 -5.43
N VAL A 99 5.15 7.43 -6.07
CA VAL A 99 6.28 6.78 -5.43
C VAL A 99 7.32 7.80 -4.97
N LYS A 100 7.67 7.76 -3.69
CA LYS A 100 8.66 8.65 -3.06
C LYS A 100 10.02 7.98 -2.88
N GLY A 101 10.04 6.66 -2.79
CA GLY A 101 11.26 5.89 -2.67
C GLY A 101 11.01 4.41 -2.39
N TYR A 102 12.06 3.64 -2.40
CA TYR A 102 12.05 2.28 -1.91
C TYR A 102 13.38 1.94 -1.22
N THR A 103 13.37 0.89 -0.42
CA THR A 103 14.59 0.28 0.12
C THR A 103 14.45 -1.23 0.15
N VAL A 104 15.52 -1.92 -0.21
CA VAL A 104 15.60 -3.38 -0.12
C VAL A 104 15.97 -3.76 1.30
N ARG A 105 15.16 -4.60 1.95
CA ARG A 105 15.40 -5.13 3.29
C ARG A 105 16.15 -6.45 3.27
N ASP A 106 15.86 -7.26 2.28
CA ASP A 106 16.44 -8.61 2.17
C ASP A 106 16.49 -9.03 0.70
N ILE A 107 17.67 -9.42 0.26
CA ILE A 107 17.92 -9.91 -1.11
C ILE A 107 19.10 -10.86 -1.12
N HIS A 108 18.93 -12.03 -1.71
CA HIS A 108 19.95 -13.07 -1.85
C HIS A 108 20.29 -13.35 -3.31
N ASP A 109 20.24 -12.33 -4.15
CA ASP A 109 20.56 -12.41 -5.58
C ASP A 109 22.08 -12.39 -5.84
N THR A 110 22.46 -12.59 -7.09
CA THR A 110 23.86 -12.69 -7.49
C THR A 110 24.57 -11.34 -7.34
N TYR A 111 25.75 -11.36 -6.67
CA TYR A 111 26.60 -10.19 -6.50
C TYR A 111 27.03 -9.61 -7.85
N GLY A 112 26.98 -8.29 -7.99
CA GLY A 112 27.32 -7.57 -9.22
C GLY A 112 26.26 -7.67 -10.34
N LEU A 113 25.15 -8.34 -10.08
CA LEU A 113 23.98 -8.47 -10.96
C LEU A 113 22.70 -8.09 -10.17
N GLY A 114 21.94 -9.07 -9.70
CA GLY A 114 20.67 -8.86 -9.02
C GLY A 114 20.74 -7.97 -7.78
N LEU A 115 21.84 -7.99 -7.03
CA LEU A 115 22.05 -7.06 -5.90
C LEU A 115 22.10 -5.59 -6.33
N GLY A 116 22.41 -5.29 -7.59
CA GLY A 116 22.48 -3.92 -8.10
C GLY A 116 21.16 -3.14 -7.99
N VAL A 117 20.01 -3.83 -7.86
CA VAL A 117 18.71 -3.14 -7.72
C VAL A 117 18.61 -2.30 -6.42
N GLN A 118 19.44 -2.56 -5.41
CA GLN A 118 19.46 -1.80 -4.17
C GLN A 118 20.39 -0.57 -4.22
N ASP A 119 21.39 -0.55 -5.12
CA ASP A 119 22.47 0.43 -5.14
C ASP A 119 22.51 1.27 -6.42
N ASP A 120 21.84 0.87 -7.51
CA ASP A 120 21.85 1.59 -8.77
C ASP A 120 21.02 2.87 -8.66
N LEU A 121 21.71 4.01 -8.61
CA LEU A 121 21.10 5.32 -8.44
C LEU A 121 20.19 5.71 -9.62
N PHE A 122 20.54 5.32 -10.85
CA PHE A 122 19.71 5.63 -12.03
C PHE A 122 18.40 4.86 -11.99
N PHE A 123 18.45 3.59 -11.60
CA PHE A 123 17.27 2.78 -11.41
C PHE A 123 16.38 3.34 -10.29
N LEU A 124 16.96 3.67 -9.13
CA LEU A 124 16.25 4.27 -8.01
C LEU A 124 15.54 5.58 -8.42
N VAL A 125 16.27 6.50 -9.07
CA VAL A 125 15.71 7.78 -9.52
C VAL A 125 14.62 7.58 -10.58
N GLY A 126 14.79 6.59 -11.46
CA GLY A 126 13.79 6.25 -12.47
C GLY A 126 12.46 5.75 -11.89
N LEU A 127 12.48 5.12 -10.71
CA LEU A 127 11.26 4.66 -10.01
C LEU A 127 10.54 5.80 -9.29
N MET A 128 11.27 6.83 -8.85
CA MET A 128 10.70 7.93 -8.08
C MET A 128 9.76 8.79 -8.92
N ASN A 129 8.72 9.33 -8.28
CA ASN A 129 7.66 10.15 -8.88
C ASN A 129 6.81 9.42 -9.94
N SER A 130 6.92 8.11 -10.08
CA SER A 130 5.98 7.30 -10.88
C SER A 130 4.64 7.12 -10.18
N LYS A 131 3.61 6.79 -10.95
CA LYS A 131 2.26 6.47 -10.47
C LYS A 131 1.85 5.02 -10.78
N GLY A 132 2.80 4.08 -10.78
CA GLY A 132 2.51 2.66 -10.99
C GLY A 132 2.34 2.24 -12.45
N ASP A 133 2.92 2.98 -13.37
CA ASP A 133 2.88 2.76 -14.81
C ASP A 133 4.24 2.34 -15.41
N LEU A 134 5.13 1.85 -14.56
CA LEU A 134 6.48 1.49 -14.99
C LEU A 134 6.52 0.13 -15.69
N ALA A 135 7.31 0.06 -16.74
CA ALA A 135 7.60 -1.16 -17.50
C ALA A 135 9.08 -1.23 -17.87
N VAL A 136 9.75 -2.27 -17.40
CA VAL A 136 11.18 -2.49 -17.65
C VAL A 136 11.45 -2.61 -19.15
N ASN A 137 12.51 -1.97 -19.62
CA ASN A 137 12.90 -1.82 -21.03
C ASN A 137 11.87 -1.09 -21.92
N SER A 138 10.93 -0.34 -21.32
CA SER A 138 9.99 0.51 -22.02
C SER A 138 10.10 1.96 -21.56
N ASN A 139 9.77 2.24 -20.30
CA ASN A 139 9.86 3.58 -19.71
C ASN A 139 10.79 3.64 -18.48
N ILE A 140 11.38 2.51 -18.11
CA ILE A 140 12.48 2.44 -17.14
C ILE A 140 13.51 1.40 -17.61
N ASP A 141 14.79 1.74 -17.50
CA ASP A 141 15.88 0.80 -17.82
C ASP A 141 16.11 -0.17 -16.66
N ALA A 142 16.34 -1.44 -16.99
CA ALA A 142 16.76 -2.43 -15.99
C ALA A 142 18.20 -2.17 -15.55
N VAL A 143 18.52 -2.55 -14.33
CA VAL A 143 19.91 -2.64 -13.88
C VAL A 143 20.63 -3.66 -14.78
N THR A 144 21.81 -3.30 -15.27
CA THR A 144 22.58 -4.13 -16.22
C THR A 144 22.80 -5.55 -15.68
N GLY A 145 22.35 -6.53 -16.42
CA GLY A 145 22.44 -7.94 -16.04
C GLY A 145 21.45 -8.40 -14.96
N ALA A 146 20.56 -7.53 -14.49
CA ALA A 146 19.58 -7.81 -13.42
C ALA A 146 18.13 -7.61 -13.84
N THR A 147 17.78 -7.92 -15.08
CA THR A 147 16.44 -7.66 -15.63
C THR A 147 15.32 -8.31 -14.82
N ILE A 148 15.53 -9.54 -14.31
CA ILE A 148 14.50 -10.26 -13.50
C ILE A 148 14.31 -9.56 -12.18
N SER A 149 15.39 -9.25 -11.44
CA SER A 149 15.33 -8.55 -10.15
C SER A 149 14.79 -7.12 -10.31
N SER A 150 15.17 -6.41 -11.38
CA SER A 150 14.59 -5.10 -11.72
C SER A 150 13.09 -5.18 -11.98
N SER A 151 12.64 -6.20 -12.72
CA SER A 151 11.21 -6.43 -13.00
C SER A 151 10.43 -6.76 -11.72
N ALA A 152 11.03 -7.49 -10.78
CA ALA A 152 10.43 -7.79 -9.48
C ALA A 152 10.23 -6.52 -8.65
N VAL A 153 11.24 -5.64 -8.58
CA VAL A 153 11.15 -4.35 -7.89
C VAL A 153 10.09 -3.45 -8.54
N VAL A 154 10.11 -3.32 -9.88
CA VAL A 154 9.12 -2.53 -10.64
C VAL A 154 7.70 -3.04 -10.40
N ALA A 155 7.49 -4.36 -10.35
CA ALA A 155 6.19 -4.94 -10.06
C ALA A 155 5.69 -4.60 -8.65
N CYS A 156 6.58 -4.56 -7.65
CA CYS A 156 6.25 -4.10 -6.30
C CYS A 156 5.90 -2.61 -6.28
N VAL A 157 6.72 -1.76 -6.91
CA VAL A 157 6.49 -0.32 -7.00
C VAL A 157 5.14 0.00 -7.63
N ASN A 158 4.81 -0.66 -8.76
CA ASN A 158 3.52 -0.50 -9.41
C ASN A 158 2.35 -0.98 -8.52
N ALA A 159 2.52 -2.11 -7.83
CA ALA A 159 1.49 -2.65 -6.94
C ALA A 159 1.26 -1.75 -5.72
N ALA A 160 2.32 -1.16 -5.14
CA ALA A 160 2.20 -0.21 -4.04
C ALA A 160 1.46 1.06 -4.44
N SER A 161 1.83 1.66 -5.57
CA SER A 161 1.16 2.83 -6.13
C SER A 161 -0.32 2.55 -6.43
N LYS A 162 -0.59 1.44 -7.11
CA LYS A 162 -1.94 1.00 -7.44
C LYS A 162 -2.80 0.76 -6.17
N TYR A 163 -2.24 0.12 -5.15
CA TYR A 163 -2.94 -0.10 -3.88
C TYR A 163 -3.42 1.22 -3.29
N VAL A 164 -2.56 2.23 -3.21
CA VAL A 164 -2.93 3.54 -2.64
C VAL A 164 -4.00 4.22 -3.49
N GLN A 165 -3.92 4.16 -4.81
CA GLN A 165 -4.93 4.72 -5.72
C GLN A 165 -6.29 4.02 -5.61
N GLU A 166 -6.31 2.68 -5.51
CA GLU A 166 -7.55 1.88 -5.45
C GLU A 166 -8.20 1.84 -4.06
N SER A 167 -7.39 1.97 -3.00
CA SER A 167 -7.90 1.92 -1.61
C SER A 167 -8.69 3.16 -1.20
N GLY A 168 -8.83 4.16 -2.07
CA GLY A 168 -9.35 5.48 -1.69
C GLY A 168 -8.47 6.17 -0.63
N ALA A 169 -7.35 5.53 -0.27
CA ALA A 169 -6.37 6.04 0.67
C ALA A 169 -5.63 7.26 0.11
N ALA A 170 -5.59 7.37 -1.22
CA ALA A 170 -4.97 8.49 -1.93
C ALA A 170 -5.83 9.76 -1.94
N GLY A 171 -7.00 9.80 -1.31
CA GLY A 171 -7.89 10.96 -1.51
C GLY A 171 -8.16 11.25 -2.99
N GLY A 172 -7.77 10.32 -3.87
CA GLY A 172 -8.05 10.40 -5.29
C GLY A 172 -9.50 10.00 -5.57
N PRO A 173 -10.15 10.66 -6.52
CA PRO A 173 -11.55 10.40 -6.79
C PRO A 173 -11.74 9.01 -7.40
N LEU A 174 -12.51 8.17 -6.72
CA LEU A 174 -13.05 6.93 -7.30
C LEU A 174 -14.09 7.32 -8.35
N THR A 175 -13.93 6.86 -9.59
CA THR A 175 -14.89 7.18 -10.65
C THR A 175 -15.79 6.00 -10.97
N GLY A 176 -17.10 6.24 -11.00
CA GLY A 176 -18.12 5.30 -11.47
C GLY A 176 -18.94 5.90 -12.60
N THR A 177 -19.48 5.06 -13.47
CA THR A 177 -20.38 5.50 -14.54
C THR A 177 -21.64 4.66 -14.53
N ALA A 178 -22.80 5.32 -14.49
CA ALA A 178 -24.11 4.68 -14.60
C ALA A 178 -25.00 5.45 -15.56
N ASN A 179 -26.10 4.83 -16.00
CA ASN A 179 -27.04 5.50 -16.91
C ASN A 179 -28.06 6.33 -16.13
N GLY A 180 -28.14 7.62 -16.45
CA GLY A 180 -29.26 8.49 -16.09
C GLY A 180 -30.42 8.41 -17.08
N PHE A 181 -31.18 9.51 -17.24
CA PHE A 181 -32.27 9.61 -18.21
C PHE A 181 -31.75 9.99 -19.58
N GLY A 182 -30.86 10.96 -19.69
CA GLY A 182 -30.31 11.48 -20.95
C GLY A 182 -29.11 10.70 -21.49
N GLY A 183 -28.52 9.82 -20.64
CA GLY A 183 -27.34 9.04 -21.02
C GLY A 183 -26.45 8.72 -19.83
N PRO A 184 -25.17 8.38 -20.07
CA PRO A 184 -24.24 8.05 -18.99
C PRO A 184 -23.92 9.28 -18.13
N ILE A 185 -23.89 9.05 -16.81
CA ILE A 185 -23.42 9.99 -15.79
C ILE A 185 -22.14 9.39 -15.20
N THR A 186 -21.04 10.13 -15.23
CA THR A 186 -19.80 9.75 -14.56
C THR A 186 -19.65 10.56 -13.28
N VAL A 187 -19.54 9.86 -12.17
CA VAL A 187 -19.40 10.43 -10.83
C VAL A 187 -18.00 10.15 -10.31
N SER A 188 -17.44 11.11 -9.62
CA SER A 188 -16.15 11.03 -8.92
C SER A 188 -16.39 11.18 -7.42
N VAL A 189 -15.96 10.20 -6.63
CA VAL A 189 -16.12 10.18 -5.17
C VAL A 189 -14.76 10.24 -4.52
N THR A 190 -14.52 11.25 -3.69
CA THR A 190 -13.31 11.37 -2.87
C THR A 190 -13.60 10.88 -1.46
N MET A 191 -12.74 10.01 -0.94
CA MET A 191 -12.85 9.45 0.41
C MET A 191 -11.62 9.79 1.24
N ASP A 192 -11.81 9.94 2.55
CA ASP A 192 -10.74 9.98 3.55
C ASP A 192 -11.01 8.85 4.55
N GLY A 193 -10.30 7.75 4.41
CA GLY A 193 -10.62 6.49 5.07
C GLY A 193 -12.04 6.02 4.71
N ASP A 194 -12.89 5.83 5.71
CA ASP A 194 -14.29 5.42 5.52
C ASP A 194 -15.25 6.62 5.34
N LYS A 195 -14.72 7.84 5.21
CA LYS A 195 -15.53 9.06 5.09
C LYS A 195 -15.56 9.57 3.66
N ILE A 196 -16.75 9.75 3.10
CA ILE A 196 -16.95 10.45 1.82
C ILE A 196 -16.75 11.95 2.05
N THR A 197 -15.72 12.52 1.42
CA THR A 197 -15.38 13.96 1.58
C THR A 197 -15.86 14.81 0.42
N ALA A 198 -15.98 14.23 -0.79
CA ALA A 198 -16.54 14.91 -1.95
C ALA A 198 -17.21 13.92 -2.90
N VAL A 199 -18.25 14.37 -3.59
CA VAL A 199 -18.87 13.68 -4.71
C VAL A 199 -19.06 14.72 -5.82
N GLU A 200 -18.48 14.46 -6.98
CA GLU A 200 -18.50 15.38 -8.12
C GLU A 200 -19.04 14.71 -9.39
N ILE A 201 -19.81 15.43 -10.16
CA ILE A 201 -20.26 14.97 -11.49
C ILE A 201 -19.20 15.35 -12.52
N VAL A 202 -18.44 14.38 -12.98
CA VAL A 202 -17.35 14.57 -13.96
C VAL A 202 -17.91 14.82 -15.36
N SER A 203 -18.93 14.04 -15.74
CA SER A 203 -19.63 14.21 -17.02
C SER A 203 -21.06 13.69 -16.93
N ASN A 204 -21.96 14.29 -17.67
CA ASN A 204 -23.33 13.82 -17.84
C ASN A 204 -23.88 14.26 -19.19
N SER A 205 -24.96 13.62 -19.63
CA SER A 205 -25.74 13.95 -20.85
C SER A 205 -27.18 14.30 -20.50
N GLU A 206 -27.43 14.73 -19.26
CA GLU A 206 -28.77 15.03 -18.76
C GLU A 206 -29.33 16.37 -19.27
N THR A 207 -30.65 16.51 -19.21
CA THR A 207 -31.32 17.77 -19.52
C THR A 207 -31.29 18.69 -18.31
N PRO A 208 -30.62 19.85 -18.35
CA PRO A 208 -30.39 20.69 -17.16
C PRO A 208 -31.70 21.16 -16.46
N GLU A 209 -32.76 21.40 -17.19
CA GLU A 209 -34.06 21.86 -16.66
C GLU A 209 -34.77 20.78 -15.84
N ILE A 210 -34.45 19.49 -16.06
CA ILE A 210 -35.06 18.36 -15.37
C ILE A 210 -34.09 17.80 -14.29
N ALA A 211 -32.85 17.64 -14.67
CA ALA A 211 -31.85 16.95 -13.86
C ALA A 211 -31.03 17.87 -12.93
N GLY A 212 -31.02 19.20 -13.20
CA GLY A 212 -30.16 20.16 -12.51
C GLY A 212 -30.22 20.06 -10.98
N THR A 213 -31.44 19.96 -10.44
CA THR A 213 -31.66 19.80 -8.99
C THR A 213 -31.04 18.50 -8.44
N ALA A 214 -31.13 17.37 -9.20
CA ALA A 214 -30.56 16.11 -8.76
C ALA A 214 -29.01 16.12 -8.85
N LEU A 215 -28.46 16.73 -9.89
CA LEU A 215 -27.02 16.89 -10.07
C LEU A 215 -26.35 17.72 -8.95
N GLU A 216 -27.09 18.65 -8.33
CA GLU A 216 -26.59 19.44 -7.19
C GLU A 216 -26.88 18.78 -5.84
N GLN A 217 -28.11 18.29 -5.61
CA GLN A 217 -28.55 17.86 -4.29
C GLN A 217 -28.08 16.46 -3.91
N ILE A 218 -28.04 15.50 -4.86
CA ILE A 218 -27.66 14.11 -4.57
C ILE A 218 -26.19 14.01 -4.13
N PRO A 219 -25.20 14.64 -4.80
CA PRO A 219 -23.82 14.65 -4.35
C PRO A 219 -23.66 15.21 -2.93
N ALA A 220 -24.32 16.34 -2.65
CA ALA A 220 -24.28 16.97 -1.32
C ALA A 220 -24.91 16.08 -0.23
N ALA A 221 -26.03 15.42 -0.54
CA ALA A 221 -26.70 14.49 0.38
C ALA A 221 -25.83 13.26 0.68
N ILE A 222 -25.17 12.65 -0.29
CA ILE A 222 -24.26 11.53 -0.13
C ILE A 222 -23.10 11.90 0.82
N VAL A 223 -22.48 13.07 0.62
CA VAL A 223 -21.41 13.57 1.51
C VAL A 223 -21.92 13.79 2.93
N ALA A 224 -23.10 14.40 3.09
CA ALA A 224 -23.67 14.68 4.40
C ALA A 224 -24.08 13.42 5.16
N ALA A 225 -24.62 12.42 4.45
CA ALA A 225 -25.01 11.13 5.02
C ALA A 225 -23.84 10.16 5.21
N ASN A 226 -22.69 10.43 4.58
CA ASN A 226 -21.57 9.48 4.44
C ASN A 226 -22.05 8.11 3.89
N SER A 227 -23.01 8.12 2.96
CA SER A 227 -23.67 6.92 2.45
C SER A 227 -24.31 7.22 1.09
N PRO A 228 -24.34 6.27 0.16
CA PRO A 228 -25.14 6.38 -1.07
C PRO A 228 -26.65 6.22 -0.81
N ASP A 229 -27.06 5.76 0.39
CA ASP A 229 -28.47 5.57 0.74
C ASP A 229 -29.11 6.94 1.08
N VAL A 230 -29.47 7.69 0.05
CA VAL A 230 -30.07 9.02 0.14
C VAL A 230 -31.38 9.09 -0.65
N ASP A 231 -32.25 10.05 -0.29
CA ASP A 231 -33.51 10.25 -0.99
C ASP A 231 -33.32 10.76 -2.42
N ILE A 232 -34.08 10.21 -3.35
CA ILE A 232 -34.10 10.64 -4.76
C ILE A 232 -34.84 11.98 -4.93
N VAL A 233 -34.42 12.79 -5.90
CA VAL A 233 -35.09 14.03 -6.23
C VAL A 233 -36.35 13.75 -7.07
N SER A 234 -37.50 14.27 -6.61
CA SER A 234 -38.79 14.10 -7.30
C SER A 234 -38.72 14.72 -8.71
N GLY A 235 -39.15 13.95 -9.70
CA GLY A 235 -39.09 14.33 -11.11
C GLY A 235 -37.77 14.04 -11.82
N ALA A 236 -36.69 13.66 -11.08
CA ALA A 236 -35.40 13.30 -11.64
C ALA A 236 -34.91 11.92 -11.17
N THR A 237 -35.81 10.96 -11.06
CA THR A 237 -35.55 9.61 -10.50
C THR A 237 -34.40 8.88 -11.19
N TYR A 238 -34.38 8.86 -12.54
CA TYR A 238 -33.33 8.18 -13.29
C TYR A 238 -31.96 8.84 -13.11
N THR A 239 -31.90 10.15 -13.10
CA THR A 239 -30.67 10.91 -12.83
C THR A 239 -30.17 10.67 -11.40
N SER A 240 -31.07 10.70 -10.41
CA SER A 240 -30.74 10.41 -9.02
C SER A 240 -30.14 9.03 -8.85
N ASN A 241 -30.76 7.99 -9.43
CA ASN A 241 -30.25 6.62 -9.39
C ASN A 241 -28.95 6.43 -10.19
N GLY A 242 -28.69 7.25 -11.20
CA GLY A 242 -27.44 7.23 -11.95
C GLY A 242 -26.27 7.89 -11.19
N ILE A 243 -26.56 8.69 -10.14
CA ILE A 243 -25.55 9.32 -9.27
C ILE A 243 -25.28 8.46 -8.03
N ILE A 244 -26.29 7.79 -7.48
CA ILE A 244 -26.23 6.89 -6.33
C ILE A 244 -25.55 5.55 -6.70
#